data_d926b424c3381c1fe4016ba8c0b5c317
#
_entry.id   d926b424c3381c1fe4016ba8c0b5c317
#
_cell.length_a   1.000
_cell.length_b   1.000
_cell.length_c   1.000
_cell.angle_alpha   90.00
_cell.angle_beta   90.00
_cell.angle_gamma   90.00
#
_symmetry.space_group_name_H-M   'P 1'
#
loop_
_entity.id
_entity.type
_entity.pdbx_description
1 polymer ?
#
loop_
_entity_poly.entity_id
_entity_poly.type
_entity_poly.pdbx_seq_one_letter_code
_entity_poly.pdbx_strand_id
1 'polypeptide(L)'
;MAGKGTRLSARRAWIRRRQSDWAPSAENAEREIRRTRKARYRCHRQNVLMFIMALSLALGYLVYSQGFMLIRIEGTGMSPTLQSGAMVLCFRQTTLDKLAGIIPEDMRRVGRNDLVLINYNVPPDGETYRRMRSAMLVKRVIGLGGDQIDTGGDEIIVNREETAGRLIYSDLVYPVVVPTGRMYALGDNRALSVDSRQRSFGMVAEADVIARPVLVVWPVYAMGLVE
;
A
#
# COMPACT_ATOMS: atom_id res chain seq x y z
N MET A 1 30.51 90.10 26.04
CA MET A 1 30.32 88.94 25.11
C MET A 1 30.66 87.60 25.81
N ALA A 2 29.82 87.07 26.66
CA ALA A 2 30.08 85.84 27.40
C ALA A 2 28.78 85.04 27.61
N GLY A 3 28.18 84.53 26.55
CA GLY A 3 26.89 83.87 26.73
C GLY A 3 26.60 82.65 25.77
N LYS A 4 27.45 82.46 24.77
CA LYS A 4 27.17 81.38 23.76
C LYS A 4 27.93 80.07 24.03
N GLY A 5 29.04 80.08 24.78
CA GLY A 5 29.86 78.84 25.04
C GLY A 5 29.25 77.96 26.09
N THR A 6 28.57 78.50 27.09
CA THR A 6 27.96 77.73 28.20
C THR A 6 26.72 76.94 27.77
N ARG A 7 25.92 77.43 26.83
CA ARG A 7 24.72 76.72 26.33
C ARG A 7 25.06 75.51 25.41
N LEU A 8 26.12 75.59 24.65
CA LEU A 8 26.61 74.51 23.79
C LEU A 8 27.24 73.40 24.61
N SER A 9 27.96 73.72 25.68
CA SER A 9 28.54 72.72 26.58
C SER A 9 27.47 71.94 27.38
N ALA A 10 26.47 72.69 27.88
CA ALA A 10 25.34 72.06 28.57
C ALA A 10 24.52 71.20 27.68
N ARG A 11 24.27 71.57 26.42
CA ARG A 11 23.53 70.73 25.43
C ARG A 11 24.31 69.50 25.05
N ARG A 12 25.63 69.58 24.89
CA ARG A 12 26.51 68.45 24.65
C ARG A 12 26.59 67.44 25.84
N ALA A 13 26.59 68.01 27.07
CA ALA A 13 26.54 67.18 28.29
C ALA A 13 25.19 66.46 28.43
N TRP A 14 24.07 67.12 28.10
CA TRP A 14 22.73 66.56 28.13
C TRP A 14 22.59 65.43 27.09
N ILE A 15 23.09 65.63 25.86
CA ILE A 15 23.10 64.59 24.80
C ILE A 15 23.94 63.44 25.23
N ARG A 16 25.11 63.62 25.80
CA ARG A 16 25.96 62.52 26.31
C ARG A 16 25.32 61.75 27.44
N ARG A 17 24.67 62.42 28.40
CA ARG A 17 23.92 61.78 29.46
C ARG A 17 22.77 60.94 28.90
N ARG A 18 22.00 61.50 28.00
CA ARG A 18 20.90 60.73 27.38
C ARG A 18 21.37 59.55 26.59
N GLN A 19 22.54 59.59 25.95
CA GLN A 19 23.15 58.48 25.27
C GLN A 19 23.73 57.44 26.22
N SER A 20 24.29 57.86 27.39
CA SER A 20 24.76 56.93 28.41
C SER A 20 23.62 56.24 29.16
N ASP A 21 22.51 56.96 29.40
CA ASP A 21 21.34 56.42 30.06
C ASP A 21 20.53 55.46 29.17
N TRP A 22 20.73 55.58 27.84
CA TRP A 22 20.06 54.71 26.87
C TRP A 22 20.93 53.53 26.40
N ALA A 23 22.22 53.56 26.64
CA ALA A 23 23.07 52.44 26.32
C ALA A 23 22.79 51.30 27.33
N PRO A 24 22.29 50.15 26.89
CA PRO A 24 22.11 49.00 27.79
C PRO A 24 23.46 48.66 28.43
N SER A 25 23.48 48.42 29.74
CA SER A 25 24.71 47.98 30.40
C SER A 25 25.25 46.74 29.69
N ALA A 26 26.58 46.58 29.60
CA ALA A 26 27.20 45.44 28.92
C ALA A 26 26.60 44.12 29.36
N GLU A 27 26.24 44.02 30.63
CA GLU A 27 25.57 42.83 31.20
C GLU A 27 24.16 42.60 30.64
N ASN A 28 23.36 43.65 30.40
CA ASN A 28 22.05 43.56 29.82
C ASN A 28 22.14 43.17 28.32
N ALA A 29 23.11 43.71 27.59
CA ALA A 29 23.38 43.35 26.20
C ALA A 29 23.80 41.86 26.08
N GLU A 30 24.66 41.38 26.95
CA GLU A 30 25.03 39.96 26.98
C GLU A 30 23.83 39.04 27.33
N ARG A 31 22.98 39.41 28.27
CA ARG A 31 21.78 38.69 28.64
C ARG A 31 20.81 38.58 27.44
N GLU A 32 20.67 39.66 26.68
CA GLU A 32 19.82 39.71 25.49
C GLU A 32 20.38 38.86 24.35
N ILE A 33 21.69 38.93 24.11
CA ILE A 33 22.38 38.03 23.15
C ILE A 33 22.20 36.57 23.54
N ARG A 34 22.35 36.22 24.81
CA ARG A 34 22.13 34.84 25.28
C ARG A 34 20.67 34.39 25.13
N ARG A 35 19.70 35.26 25.38
CA ARG A 35 18.26 34.99 25.18
C ARG A 35 17.92 34.78 23.70
N THR A 36 18.42 35.64 22.84
CA THR A 36 18.16 35.53 21.38
C THR A 36 18.85 34.30 20.78
N ARG A 37 20.07 33.94 21.22
CA ARG A 37 20.72 32.67 20.84
C ARG A 37 19.88 31.50 21.27
N LYS A 38 19.46 31.40 22.53
CA LYS A 38 18.62 30.32 23.02
C LYS A 38 17.29 30.23 22.28
N ALA A 39 16.67 31.36 21.93
CA ALA A 39 15.43 31.41 21.15
C ALA A 39 15.66 30.89 19.71
N ARG A 40 16.74 31.30 19.04
CA ARG A 40 17.11 30.79 17.71
C ARG A 40 17.39 29.31 17.73
N TYR A 41 18.10 28.78 18.72
CA TYR A 41 18.35 27.34 18.85
C TYR A 41 17.06 26.54 19.08
N ARG A 42 16.12 27.05 19.89
CA ARG A 42 14.80 26.41 20.07
C ARG A 42 13.99 26.42 18.79
N CYS A 43 13.93 27.56 18.12
CA CYS A 43 13.21 27.71 16.87
C CYS A 43 13.81 26.79 15.79
N HIS A 44 15.14 26.75 15.66
CA HIS A 44 15.81 25.87 14.71
C HIS A 44 15.54 24.39 15.01
N ARG A 45 15.62 23.98 16.29
CA ARG A 45 15.31 22.60 16.69
C ARG A 45 13.86 22.24 16.40
N GLN A 46 12.91 23.14 16.66
CA GLN A 46 11.51 22.93 16.34
C GLN A 46 11.29 22.78 14.83
N ASN A 47 11.91 23.65 14.03
CA ASN A 47 11.82 23.56 12.56
C ASN A 47 12.42 22.27 12.01
N VAL A 48 13.54 21.81 12.56
CA VAL A 48 14.15 20.52 12.19
C VAL A 48 13.23 19.36 12.55
N LEU A 49 12.63 19.36 13.74
CA LEU A 49 11.68 18.33 14.15
C LEU A 49 10.43 18.32 13.25
N MET A 50 9.89 19.49 12.95
CA MET A 50 8.76 19.64 12.01
C MET A 50 9.12 19.11 10.62
N PHE A 51 10.33 19.41 10.13
CA PHE A 51 10.81 18.94 8.84
C PHE A 51 10.96 17.41 8.83
N ILE A 52 11.56 16.82 9.87
CA ILE A 52 11.70 15.35 10.01
C ILE A 52 10.31 14.71 10.05
N MET A 53 9.37 15.27 10.80
CA MET A 53 8.00 14.76 10.88
C MET A 53 7.30 14.85 9.52
N ALA A 54 7.41 15.95 8.82
CA ALA A 54 6.84 16.11 7.48
C ALA A 54 7.47 15.13 6.47
N LEU A 55 8.79 14.95 6.53
CA LEU A 55 9.52 14.01 5.68
C LEU A 55 9.10 12.56 5.96
N SER A 56 8.95 12.18 7.23
CA SER A 56 8.50 10.83 7.61
C SER A 56 7.08 10.55 7.16
N LEU A 57 6.18 11.53 7.26
CA LEU A 57 4.81 11.43 6.74
C LEU A 57 4.79 11.30 5.22
N ALA A 58 5.59 12.12 4.52
CA ALA A 58 5.70 12.06 3.07
C ALA A 58 6.25 10.71 2.59
N LEU A 59 7.30 10.18 3.26
CA LEU A 59 7.87 8.88 2.97
C LEU A 59 6.85 7.75 3.26
N GLY A 60 6.15 7.83 4.40
CA GLY A 60 5.10 6.87 4.75
C GLY A 60 3.97 6.86 3.72
N TYR A 61 3.52 8.03 3.28
CA TYR A 61 2.54 8.16 2.20
C TYR A 61 3.04 7.58 0.88
N LEU A 62 4.29 7.82 0.52
CA LEU A 62 4.89 7.28 -0.71
C LEU A 62 4.95 5.75 -0.67
N VAL A 63 5.41 5.17 0.45
CA VAL A 63 5.43 3.72 0.64
C VAL A 63 4.01 3.15 0.57
N TYR A 64 3.05 3.77 1.24
CA TYR A 64 1.65 3.35 1.21
C TYR A 64 1.08 3.40 -0.21
N SER A 65 1.25 4.51 -0.92
CA SER A 65 0.66 4.71 -2.25
C SER A 65 1.22 3.78 -3.32
N GLN A 66 2.46 3.35 -3.17
CA GLN A 66 3.11 2.43 -4.11
C GLN A 66 2.95 0.97 -3.69
N GLY A 67 2.95 0.68 -2.38
CA GLY A 67 2.96 -0.68 -1.84
C GLY A 67 1.59 -1.32 -1.74
N PHE A 68 0.59 -0.55 -1.38
CA PHE A 68 -0.72 -1.08 -1.03
C PHE A 68 -1.83 -0.53 -1.91
N MET A 69 -2.90 -1.30 -2.02
CA MET A 69 -4.16 -0.85 -2.56
C MET A 69 -5.33 -1.41 -1.74
N LEU A 70 -6.36 -0.60 -1.59
CA LEU A 70 -7.59 -0.99 -0.92
C LEU A 70 -8.64 -1.28 -1.99
N ILE A 71 -9.23 -2.47 -1.94
CA ILE A 71 -10.29 -2.88 -2.86
C ILE A 71 -11.57 -3.21 -2.09
N ARG A 72 -12.70 -3.03 -2.74
CA ARG A 72 -13.99 -3.54 -2.27
C ARG A 72 -14.34 -4.79 -3.04
N ILE A 73 -14.67 -5.86 -2.31
CA ILE A 73 -15.10 -7.12 -2.91
C ILE A 73 -16.53 -6.96 -3.41
N GLU A 74 -16.75 -7.29 -4.66
CA GLU A 74 -18.09 -7.35 -5.27
C GLU A 74 -18.39 -8.80 -5.69
N GLY A 75 -19.62 -9.23 -5.42
CA GLY A 75 -20.04 -10.59 -5.71
C GLY A 75 -19.70 -11.59 -4.60
N THR A 76 -20.11 -12.84 -4.81
CA THR A 76 -20.06 -13.93 -3.81
C THR A 76 -19.10 -15.05 -4.18
N GLY A 77 -18.31 -14.88 -5.25
CA GLY A 77 -17.42 -15.92 -5.78
C GLY A 77 -16.29 -16.35 -4.86
N MET A 78 -15.96 -15.55 -3.83
CA MET A 78 -14.94 -15.85 -2.83
C MET A 78 -15.52 -16.11 -1.43
N SER A 79 -16.84 -16.24 -1.31
CA SER A 79 -17.49 -16.61 -0.06
C SER A 79 -17.19 -18.11 0.28
N PRO A 80 -16.95 -18.46 1.57
CA PRO A 80 -17.08 -17.61 2.76
C PRO A 80 -15.84 -16.77 3.07
N THR A 81 -14.70 -17.00 2.45
CA THR A 81 -13.41 -16.36 2.78
C THR A 81 -13.49 -14.83 2.67
N LEU A 82 -14.03 -14.34 1.56
CA LEU A 82 -14.26 -12.91 1.36
C LEU A 82 -15.73 -12.67 1.01
N GLN A 83 -16.41 -11.94 1.87
CA GLN A 83 -17.81 -11.59 1.67
C GLN A 83 -17.98 -10.39 0.76
N SER A 84 -19.10 -10.34 0.05
CA SER A 84 -19.47 -9.17 -0.77
C SER A 84 -19.58 -7.93 0.11
N GLY A 85 -19.00 -6.82 -0.35
CA GLY A 85 -18.92 -5.56 0.39
C GLY A 85 -17.72 -5.43 1.31
N ALA A 86 -16.94 -6.50 1.51
CA ALA A 86 -15.71 -6.43 2.31
C ALA A 86 -14.68 -5.50 1.66
N MET A 87 -13.97 -4.74 2.49
CA MET A 87 -12.81 -3.95 2.08
C MET A 87 -11.54 -4.70 2.46
N VAL A 88 -10.69 -4.92 1.48
CA VAL A 88 -9.49 -5.73 1.61
C VAL A 88 -8.27 -4.92 1.23
N LEU A 89 -7.28 -4.91 2.11
CA LEU A 89 -5.97 -4.34 1.84
C LEU A 89 -5.13 -5.38 1.09
N CYS A 90 -4.66 -4.98 -0.07
CA CYS A 90 -3.85 -5.82 -0.94
C CYS A 90 -2.45 -5.25 -1.09
N PHE A 91 -1.44 -6.11 -1.19
CA PHE A 91 -0.06 -5.72 -1.50
C PHE A 91 0.15 -5.83 -3.01
N ARG A 92 0.63 -4.75 -3.64
CA ARG A 92 0.85 -4.69 -5.09
C ARG A 92 1.98 -5.61 -5.52
N GLN A 93 1.75 -6.45 -6.53
CA GLN A 93 2.77 -7.35 -7.09
C GLN A 93 3.96 -6.58 -7.66
N THR A 94 3.72 -5.49 -8.36
CA THR A 94 4.78 -4.62 -8.91
C THR A 94 5.76 -4.08 -7.87
N THR A 95 5.31 -3.92 -6.62
CA THR A 95 6.17 -3.48 -5.52
C THR A 95 6.99 -4.63 -4.96
N LEU A 96 6.40 -5.82 -4.85
CA LEU A 96 7.15 -7.04 -4.51
C LEU A 96 8.28 -7.30 -5.51
N ASP A 97 8.01 -7.12 -6.80
CA ASP A 97 8.99 -7.32 -7.86
C ASP A 97 10.14 -6.28 -7.78
N LYS A 98 9.83 -5.03 -7.47
CA LYS A 98 10.84 -3.97 -7.25
C LYS A 98 11.73 -4.24 -6.03
N LEU A 99 11.24 -4.96 -5.05
CA LEU A 99 11.96 -5.35 -3.84
C LEU A 99 12.73 -6.68 -4.00
N ALA A 100 12.94 -7.14 -5.24
CA ALA A 100 13.56 -8.41 -5.56
C ALA A 100 14.94 -8.67 -4.93
N GLY A 101 15.68 -7.62 -4.55
CA GLY A 101 16.96 -7.78 -3.84
C GLY A 101 16.87 -7.78 -2.32
N ILE A 102 15.68 -7.51 -1.75
CA ILE A 102 15.48 -7.30 -0.30
C ILE A 102 14.59 -8.40 0.27
N ILE A 103 13.54 -8.78 -0.47
CA ILE A 103 12.55 -9.78 -0.03
C ILE A 103 12.89 -11.14 -0.64
N PRO A 104 12.86 -12.24 0.14
CA PRO A 104 13.04 -13.59 -0.35
C PRO A 104 12.10 -13.94 -1.51
N GLU A 105 12.52 -14.83 -2.40
CA GLU A 105 11.80 -15.17 -3.62
C GLU A 105 10.48 -15.88 -3.33
N ASP A 106 10.44 -16.72 -2.34
CA ASP A 106 9.27 -17.43 -1.83
C ASP A 106 8.14 -16.49 -1.37
N MET A 107 8.50 -15.35 -0.78
CA MET A 107 7.52 -14.32 -0.41
C MET A 107 7.04 -13.47 -1.59
N ARG A 108 7.81 -13.42 -2.69
CA ARG A 108 7.46 -12.63 -3.88
C ARG A 108 6.65 -13.43 -4.89
N ARG A 109 6.99 -14.69 -5.06
CA ARG A 109 6.27 -15.58 -5.98
C ARG A 109 4.90 -15.94 -5.42
N VAL A 110 3.96 -16.06 -6.32
CA VAL A 110 2.64 -16.58 -6.00
C VAL A 110 2.77 -18.09 -5.76
N GLY A 111 2.30 -18.53 -4.62
CA GLY A 111 2.25 -19.93 -4.23
C GLY A 111 0.88 -20.56 -4.47
N ARG A 112 0.80 -21.89 -4.29
CA ARG A 112 -0.48 -22.59 -4.19
C ARG A 112 -1.22 -22.11 -2.94
N ASN A 113 -2.53 -22.06 -3.01
CA ASN A 113 -3.45 -21.52 -2.00
C ASN A 113 -3.40 -20.00 -1.78
N ASP A 114 -2.48 -19.28 -2.40
CA ASP A 114 -2.48 -17.83 -2.33
C ASP A 114 -3.73 -17.23 -2.98
N LEU A 115 -4.24 -16.16 -2.36
CA LEU A 115 -5.24 -15.32 -2.98
C LEU A 115 -4.56 -14.28 -3.86
N VAL A 116 -5.05 -14.14 -5.08
CA VAL A 116 -4.55 -13.18 -6.07
C VAL A 116 -5.66 -12.28 -6.57
N LEU A 117 -5.35 -10.99 -6.69
CA LEU A 117 -6.15 -10.03 -7.43
C LEU A 117 -5.64 -9.98 -8.85
N ILE A 118 -6.49 -10.35 -9.80
CA ILE A 118 -6.15 -10.42 -11.22
C ILE A 118 -6.90 -9.37 -12.03
N ASN A 119 -6.27 -8.87 -13.08
CA ASN A 119 -6.94 -8.09 -14.11
C ASN A 119 -7.45 -9.04 -15.20
N TYR A 120 -8.72 -9.37 -15.13
CA TYR A 120 -9.33 -10.25 -16.10
C TYR A 120 -9.87 -9.45 -17.28
N ASN A 121 -9.27 -9.65 -18.45
CA ASN A 121 -9.77 -9.11 -19.70
C ASN A 121 -10.88 -10.01 -20.21
N VAL A 122 -12.11 -9.52 -20.15
CA VAL A 122 -13.28 -10.29 -20.58
C VAL A 122 -13.21 -10.50 -22.09
N PRO A 123 -13.28 -11.77 -22.58
CA PRO A 123 -13.35 -12.04 -24.00
C PRO A 123 -14.53 -11.32 -24.65
N PRO A 124 -14.41 -10.88 -25.91
CA PRO A 124 -15.46 -10.12 -26.60
C PRO A 124 -16.77 -10.89 -26.82
N ASP A 125 -16.76 -12.21 -26.68
CA ASP A 125 -17.86 -13.12 -27.01
C ASP A 125 -18.78 -13.44 -25.82
N GLY A 126 -18.44 -12.98 -24.62
CA GLY A 126 -19.23 -13.22 -23.39
C GLY A 126 -20.42 -12.26 -23.28
N GLU A 127 -21.64 -12.71 -23.54
CA GLU A 127 -22.86 -11.86 -23.43
C GLU A 127 -23.05 -11.29 -22.02
N THR A 128 -22.68 -12.03 -21.00
CA THR A 128 -22.83 -11.63 -19.58
C THR A 128 -21.88 -10.50 -19.17
N TYR A 129 -20.74 -10.32 -19.84
CA TYR A 129 -19.69 -9.38 -19.50
C TYR A 129 -19.50 -8.23 -20.49
N ARG A 130 -20.42 -8.09 -21.43
CA ARG A 130 -20.37 -7.10 -22.53
C ARG A 130 -20.20 -5.64 -22.08
N ARG A 131 -20.47 -5.34 -20.81
CA ARG A 131 -20.30 -3.99 -20.21
C ARG A 131 -18.96 -3.77 -19.51
N MET A 132 -18.21 -4.83 -19.21
CA MET A 132 -16.93 -4.75 -18.51
C MET A 132 -15.80 -5.18 -19.43
N ARG A 133 -15.02 -4.24 -19.95
CA ARG A 133 -13.84 -4.53 -20.77
C ARG A 133 -12.69 -5.16 -19.94
N SER A 134 -12.63 -4.88 -18.65
CA SER A 134 -11.73 -5.49 -17.69
C SER A 134 -12.40 -5.54 -16.32
N ALA A 135 -12.25 -6.64 -15.62
CA ALA A 135 -12.74 -6.81 -14.26
C ALA A 135 -11.58 -7.19 -13.34
N MET A 136 -11.50 -6.54 -12.18
CA MET A 136 -10.61 -6.99 -11.12
C MET A 136 -11.30 -8.10 -10.33
N LEU A 137 -10.72 -9.29 -10.36
CA LEU A 137 -11.27 -10.48 -9.71
C LEU A 137 -10.30 -11.01 -8.68
N VAL A 138 -10.81 -11.44 -7.53
CA VAL A 138 -10.03 -12.19 -6.54
C VAL A 138 -10.28 -13.67 -6.77
N LYS A 139 -9.20 -14.45 -6.82
CA LYS A 139 -9.21 -15.90 -6.98
C LYS A 139 -8.15 -16.55 -6.09
N ARG A 140 -8.35 -17.84 -5.79
CA ARG A 140 -7.36 -18.66 -5.10
C ARG A 140 -6.58 -19.47 -6.13
N VAL A 141 -5.27 -19.46 -6.03
CA VAL A 141 -4.38 -20.25 -6.90
C VAL A 141 -4.38 -21.70 -6.43
N ILE A 142 -4.77 -22.59 -7.30
CA ILE A 142 -4.84 -24.04 -7.03
C ILE A 142 -3.67 -24.77 -7.67
N GLY A 143 -3.29 -24.36 -8.87
CA GLY A 143 -2.14 -24.96 -9.57
C GLY A 143 -1.27 -23.91 -10.22
N LEU A 144 0.02 -24.18 -10.24
CA LEU A 144 1.07 -23.35 -10.85
C LEU A 144 1.56 -23.99 -12.17
N GLY A 145 2.34 -23.24 -12.94
CA GLY A 145 2.93 -23.73 -14.19
C GLY A 145 3.70 -25.04 -13.99
N GLY A 146 3.31 -26.06 -14.74
CA GLY A 146 3.83 -27.44 -14.64
C GLY A 146 2.96 -28.40 -13.82
N ASP A 147 2.01 -27.89 -13.03
CA ASP A 147 1.12 -28.77 -12.24
C ASP A 147 0.11 -29.47 -13.15
N GLN A 148 -0.19 -30.71 -12.81
CA GLN A 148 -1.26 -31.49 -13.40
C GLN A 148 -2.51 -31.40 -12.54
N ILE A 149 -3.59 -30.90 -13.11
CA ILE A 149 -4.90 -30.83 -12.47
C ILE A 149 -5.73 -32.00 -12.98
N ASP A 150 -6.23 -32.78 -12.07
CA ASP A 150 -7.06 -33.97 -12.35
C ASP A 150 -8.33 -33.94 -11.51
N THR A 151 -9.22 -34.89 -11.75
CA THR A 151 -10.46 -35.02 -10.99
C THR A 151 -10.59 -36.48 -10.48
N GLY A 152 -10.96 -36.60 -9.21
CA GLY A 152 -11.30 -37.87 -8.56
C GLY A 152 -12.72 -37.84 -8.03
N GLY A 153 -13.70 -38.28 -8.84
CA GLY A 153 -15.12 -38.09 -8.51
C GLY A 153 -15.49 -36.62 -8.54
N ASP A 154 -15.97 -36.08 -7.40
CA ASP A 154 -16.36 -34.68 -7.26
C ASP A 154 -15.22 -33.80 -6.72
N GLU A 155 -13.98 -34.27 -6.71
CA GLU A 155 -12.84 -33.54 -6.15
C GLU A 155 -11.84 -33.15 -7.23
N ILE A 156 -11.19 -31.99 -7.01
CA ILE A 156 -10.06 -31.52 -7.82
C ILE A 156 -8.78 -32.02 -7.17
N ILE A 157 -7.95 -32.69 -7.92
CA ILE A 157 -6.69 -33.25 -7.45
C ILE A 157 -5.54 -32.58 -8.17
N VAL A 158 -4.53 -32.16 -7.42
CA VAL A 158 -3.32 -31.52 -7.94
C VAL A 158 -2.16 -32.50 -7.79
N ASN A 159 -1.46 -32.78 -8.90
CA ASN A 159 -0.28 -33.69 -8.96
C ASN A 159 -0.53 -35.07 -8.36
N ARG A 160 -1.78 -35.57 -8.35
CA ARG A 160 -2.21 -36.85 -7.78
C ARG A 160 -2.09 -36.98 -6.26
N GLU A 161 -1.75 -35.90 -5.56
CA GLU A 161 -1.45 -35.96 -4.12
C GLU A 161 -2.36 -35.05 -3.29
N GLU A 162 -2.71 -33.87 -3.79
CA GLU A 162 -3.45 -32.88 -3.03
C GLU A 162 -4.87 -32.69 -3.54
N THR A 163 -5.84 -32.80 -2.63
CA THR A 163 -7.23 -32.43 -2.92
C THR A 163 -7.45 -30.94 -2.74
N ALA A 164 -7.82 -30.28 -3.81
CA ALA A 164 -8.05 -28.83 -3.83
C ALA A 164 -9.55 -28.45 -3.69
N GLY A 165 -10.33 -29.36 -3.09
CA GLY A 165 -11.76 -29.19 -2.82
C GLY A 165 -12.68 -29.64 -3.97
N ARG A 166 -13.98 -29.43 -3.82
CA ARG A 166 -15.00 -29.99 -4.71
C ARG A 166 -15.02 -29.37 -6.09
N LEU A 167 -15.22 -30.24 -7.10
CA LEU A 167 -15.56 -29.88 -8.47
C LEU A 167 -17.06 -29.92 -8.65
N ILE A 168 -17.72 -28.74 -8.68
CA ILE A 168 -19.18 -28.68 -8.89
C ILE A 168 -19.53 -28.68 -10.37
N TYR A 169 -18.75 -27.96 -11.19
CA TYR A 169 -18.93 -27.85 -12.63
C TYR A 169 -17.61 -27.55 -13.31
N SER A 170 -17.37 -28.12 -14.48
CA SER A 170 -16.28 -27.76 -15.38
C SER A 170 -16.65 -28.12 -16.82
N ASP A 171 -16.22 -27.31 -17.78
CA ASP A 171 -16.27 -27.61 -19.20
C ASP A 171 -14.91 -28.03 -19.77
N LEU A 172 -13.91 -28.24 -18.87
CA LEU A 172 -12.61 -28.78 -19.24
C LEU A 172 -12.61 -30.31 -19.26
N VAL A 173 -11.73 -30.84 -20.06
CA VAL A 173 -11.42 -32.30 -20.06
C VAL A 173 -10.18 -32.49 -19.22
N TYR A 174 -10.27 -33.30 -18.15
CA TYR A 174 -9.15 -33.63 -17.27
C TYR A 174 -8.47 -34.93 -17.68
N PRO A 175 -7.16 -35.13 -17.39
CA PRO A 175 -6.28 -34.18 -16.70
C PRO A 175 -5.84 -33.00 -17.58
N VAL A 176 -5.58 -31.85 -16.93
CA VAL A 176 -5.08 -30.64 -17.57
C VAL A 176 -3.74 -30.27 -16.97
N VAL A 177 -2.74 -29.99 -17.79
CA VAL A 177 -1.45 -29.46 -17.33
C VAL A 177 -1.46 -27.94 -17.41
N VAL A 178 -1.10 -27.29 -16.32
CA VAL A 178 -0.99 -25.83 -16.27
C VAL A 178 0.24 -25.38 -17.06
N PRO A 179 0.10 -24.55 -18.10
CA PRO A 179 1.26 -24.09 -18.87
C PRO A 179 2.19 -23.22 -18.01
N THR A 180 3.48 -23.21 -18.34
CA THR A 180 4.46 -22.34 -17.69
C THR A 180 4.04 -20.86 -17.78
N GLY A 181 4.18 -20.12 -16.68
CA GLY A 181 3.77 -18.71 -16.58
C GLY A 181 2.25 -18.51 -16.47
N ARG A 182 1.49 -19.60 -16.26
CA ARG A 182 0.06 -19.56 -15.99
C ARG A 182 -0.29 -20.23 -14.66
N MET A 183 -1.49 -19.94 -14.20
CA MET A 183 -2.04 -20.46 -12.95
C MET A 183 -3.45 -20.99 -13.19
N TYR A 184 -3.79 -22.08 -12.51
CA TYR A 184 -5.15 -22.56 -12.41
C TYR A 184 -5.77 -21.96 -11.14
N ALA A 185 -6.67 -21.01 -11.31
CA ALA A 185 -7.19 -20.19 -10.22
C ALA A 185 -8.71 -20.34 -10.10
N LEU A 186 -9.18 -20.59 -8.88
CA LEU A 186 -10.58 -20.86 -8.57
C LEU A 186 -11.14 -19.85 -7.58
N GLY A 187 -12.47 -19.70 -7.57
CA GLY A 187 -13.16 -19.04 -6.50
C GLY A 187 -13.45 -20.03 -5.35
N ASP A 188 -13.46 -19.53 -4.12
CA ASP A 188 -13.77 -20.35 -2.95
C ASP A 188 -15.24 -20.79 -2.95
N ASN A 189 -16.13 -19.96 -3.48
CA ASN A 189 -17.50 -20.37 -3.77
C ASN A 189 -17.58 -21.12 -5.10
N ARG A 190 -17.32 -22.40 -5.06
CA ARG A 190 -17.25 -23.28 -6.24
C ARG A 190 -18.54 -23.31 -7.06
N ALA A 191 -19.69 -23.02 -6.45
CA ALA A 191 -21.00 -23.02 -7.12
C ALA A 191 -21.26 -21.77 -7.95
N LEU A 192 -20.74 -20.62 -7.50
CA LEU A 192 -21.08 -19.32 -8.10
C LEU A 192 -19.89 -18.62 -8.77
N SER A 193 -18.69 -19.19 -8.69
CA SER A 193 -17.50 -18.57 -9.26
C SER A 193 -17.34 -18.89 -10.73
N VAL A 194 -17.09 -17.86 -11.52
CA VAL A 194 -16.53 -17.96 -12.87
C VAL A 194 -15.01 -17.98 -12.74
N ASP A 195 -14.35 -19.06 -13.16
CA ASP A 195 -12.95 -19.31 -12.89
C ASP A 195 -12.31 -20.31 -13.89
N SER A 196 -11.09 -20.77 -13.63
CA SER A 196 -10.32 -21.60 -14.56
C SER A 196 -10.94 -22.96 -14.91
N ARG A 197 -12.02 -23.37 -14.27
CA ARG A 197 -12.83 -24.54 -14.67
C ARG A 197 -13.58 -24.32 -15.98
N GLN A 198 -13.75 -23.07 -16.37
CA GLN A 198 -14.46 -22.68 -17.59
C GLN A 198 -13.46 -22.30 -18.69
N ARG A 199 -13.63 -22.87 -19.89
CA ARG A 199 -12.79 -22.57 -21.06
C ARG A 199 -12.83 -21.10 -21.43
N SER A 200 -13.96 -20.45 -21.24
CA SER A 200 -14.14 -19.02 -21.52
C SER A 200 -13.32 -18.13 -20.58
N PHE A 201 -13.08 -18.57 -19.36
CA PHE A 201 -12.22 -17.88 -18.41
C PHE A 201 -10.74 -18.25 -18.65
N GLY A 202 -10.47 -19.53 -18.79
CA GLY A 202 -9.14 -20.05 -19.03
C GLY A 202 -8.22 -20.01 -17.80
N MET A 203 -6.94 -20.23 -18.07
CA MET A 203 -5.88 -20.15 -17.06
C MET A 203 -5.32 -18.71 -17.01
N VAL A 204 -5.14 -18.24 -15.79
CA VAL A 204 -4.66 -16.86 -15.51
C VAL A 204 -3.17 -16.77 -15.77
N ALA A 205 -2.70 -15.76 -16.49
CA ALA A 205 -1.28 -15.50 -16.61
C ALA A 205 -0.72 -14.88 -15.31
N GLU A 206 0.49 -15.28 -14.92
CA GLU A 206 1.16 -14.69 -13.75
C GLU A 206 1.33 -13.17 -13.89
N ALA A 207 1.51 -12.68 -15.12
CA ALA A 207 1.61 -11.25 -15.43
C ALA A 207 0.30 -10.46 -15.19
N ASP A 208 -0.85 -11.15 -15.14
CA ASP A 208 -2.15 -10.52 -14.88
C ASP A 208 -2.41 -10.31 -13.38
N VAL A 209 -1.51 -10.78 -12.50
CA VAL A 209 -1.61 -10.56 -11.06
C VAL A 209 -1.24 -9.13 -10.72
N ILE A 210 -2.22 -8.37 -10.21
CA ILE A 210 -2.03 -6.98 -9.82
C ILE A 210 -1.53 -6.87 -8.38
N ALA A 211 -2.13 -7.66 -7.49
CA ALA A 211 -1.88 -7.58 -6.06
C ALA A 211 -2.27 -8.88 -5.35
N ARG A 212 -1.82 -9.03 -4.11
CA ARG A 212 -2.22 -10.12 -3.22
C ARG A 212 -3.04 -9.56 -2.04
N PRO A 213 -4.26 -10.05 -1.79
CA PRO A 213 -5.03 -9.75 -0.60
C PRO A 213 -4.26 -10.16 0.66
N VAL A 214 -4.19 -9.28 1.66
CA VAL A 214 -3.45 -9.53 2.91
C VAL A 214 -4.33 -9.40 4.13
N LEU A 215 -5.18 -8.38 4.16
CA LEU A 215 -5.94 -8.05 5.37
C LEU A 215 -7.35 -7.60 5.01
N VAL A 216 -8.36 -8.21 5.64
CA VAL A 216 -9.72 -7.66 5.63
C VAL A 216 -9.78 -6.53 6.64
N VAL A 217 -10.08 -5.31 6.19
CA VAL A 217 -10.17 -4.11 7.04
C VAL A 217 -11.61 -3.72 7.37
N TRP A 218 -12.58 -4.24 6.61
CA TRP A 218 -14.00 -4.03 6.84
C TRP A 218 -14.79 -5.24 6.32
N PRO A 219 -15.86 -5.66 6.97
CA PRO A 219 -16.43 -5.15 8.22
C PRO A 219 -15.59 -5.52 9.45
N VAL A 220 -15.74 -4.73 10.53
CA VAL A 220 -14.89 -4.87 11.73
C VAL A 220 -14.97 -6.26 12.36
N TYR A 221 -16.12 -6.92 12.28
CA TYR A 221 -16.30 -8.29 12.81
C TYR A 221 -15.55 -9.36 11.97
N ALA A 222 -15.18 -9.06 10.73
CA ALA A 222 -14.44 -9.96 9.84
C ALA A 222 -12.97 -9.52 9.65
N MET A 223 -12.52 -8.51 10.44
CA MET A 223 -11.15 -8.00 10.34
C MET A 223 -10.14 -9.08 10.72
N GLY A 224 -9.18 -9.33 9.83
CA GLY A 224 -8.15 -10.33 10.03
C GLY A 224 -7.30 -10.54 8.79
N LEU A 225 -6.21 -11.31 8.95
CA LEU A 225 -5.42 -11.75 7.81
C LEU A 225 -6.26 -12.62 6.90
N VAL A 226 -5.99 -12.53 5.63
CA VAL A 226 -6.65 -13.35 4.61
C VAL A 226 -5.83 -14.63 4.47
N GLU A 227 -6.48 -15.78 4.74
CA GLU A 227 -5.90 -17.12 4.63
C GLU A 227 -6.47 -17.87 3.41
#